data_910b6b3d9e95eb9192c2e5f1e2798eb6
#
_entry.id   910b6b3d9e95eb9192c2e5f1e2798eb6
#
_cell.length_a   1.000
_cell.length_b   1.000
_cell.length_c   1.000
_cell.angle_alpha   90.00
_cell.angle_beta   90.00
_cell.angle_gamma   90.00
#
_symmetry.space_group_name_H-M   'P 1'
#
loop_
_entity.id
_entity.type
_entity.pdbx_description
1 polymer ?
#
loop_
_entity_poly.entity_id
_entity_poly.type
_entity_poly.pdbx_seq_one_letter_code
_entity_poly.pdbx_strand_id
1 'polypeptide(L)'
;MKHQAIKRGEWIPTMMFVALMAAGIPGRAQEITEYKGEKLTPLKEQGNTYIGKPPRVDLARFRLKITGKVNKPLELSYKDVLALPQESKVITLQCVEGWSFKALWTGVRIADLAALAQAAPEAKTVIFTEINGEYTSALPLDYIKEKTILLANQVNGLALPQDRGFPYQVCAEDKFGYKWVKWVEKIEFSDKDYQGYWEKRGYSNSADIKKK
;
A
#
# COMPACT_ATOMS: atom_id res chain seq x y z
N MET A 1 8.84 -53.39 50.43
CA MET A 1 8.31 -53.31 49.06
C MET A 1 7.00 -52.53 49.11
N LYS A 2 6.98 -51.25 48.71
CA LYS A 2 5.77 -50.43 48.68
C LYS A 2 5.60 -49.95 47.26
N HIS A 3 4.56 -50.39 46.57
CA HIS A 3 4.16 -49.96 45.25
C HIS A 3 3.53 -48.55 45.37
N GLN A 4 4.11 -47.56 44.65
CA GLN A 4 3.51 -46.29 44.47
C GLN A 4 2.62 -46.30 43.22
N ALA A 5 1.35 -45.98 43.40
CA ALA A 5 0.36 -45.86 42.32
C ALA A 5 0.55 -44.55 41.56
N ILE A 6 0.59 -44.66 40.23
CA ILE A 6 0.64 -43.55 39.29
C ILE A 6 -0.77 -42.96 39.21
N LYS A 7 -0.92 -41.66 39.56
CA LYS A 7 -2.15 -40.88 39.37
C LYS A 7 -2.36 -40.58 37.88
N ARG A 8 -3.51 -40.99 37.37
CA ARG A 8 -4.00 -40.63 36.03
C ARG A 8 -4.30 -39.16 36.00
N GLY A 9 -3.63 -38.42 35.09
CA GLY A 9 -3.91 -37.04 34.79
C GLY A 9 -5.26 -36.89 34.06
N GLU A 10 -6.05 -35.95 34.56
CA GLU A 10 -7.35 -35.58 33.98
C GLU A 10 -7.12 -34.88 32.63
N TRP A 11 -7.74 -35.42 31.60
CA TRP A 11 -7.83 -34.79 30.29
C TRP A 11 -8.86 -33.67 30.32
N ILE A 12 -8.40 -32.42 30.18
CA ILE A 12 -9.26 -31.27 29.91
C ILE A 12 -9.62 -31.31 28.43
N PRO A 13 -10.90 -31.37 28.03
CA PRO A 13 -11.25 -31.34 26.62
C PRO A 13 -11.03 -29.90 26.10
N THR A 14 -10.13 -29.77 25.15
CA THR A 14 -9.96 -28.54 24.36
C THR A 14 -11.28 -28.23 23.66
N MET A 15 -11.96 -27.22 24.11
CA MET A 15 -13.14 -26.64 23.42
C MET A 15 -12.70 -26.19 22.04
N MET A 16 -13.06 -26.97 21.04
CA MET A 16 -12.96 -26.64 19.64
C MET A 16 -14.02 -25.57 19.34
N PHE A 17 -13.57 -24.31 19.28
CA PHE A 17 -14.40 -23.23 18.74
C PHE A 17 -14.64 -23.54 17.26
N VAL A 18 -15.78 -24.13 16.96
CA VAL A 18 -16.31 -24.20 15.60
C VAL A 18 -16.75 -22.79 15.24
N ALA A 19 -15.88 -22.06 14.54
CA ALA A 19 -16.28 -20.81 13.87
C ALA A 19 -17.32 -21.19 12.80
N LEU A 20 -18.58 -20.91 13.09
CA LEU A 20 -19.68 -21.02 12.15
C LEU A 20 -19.40 -19.99 11.03
N MET A 21 -18.77 -20.44 9.94
CA MET A 21 -18.71 -19.66 8.71
C MET A 21 -20.14 -19.54 8.18
N ALA A 22 -20.80 -18.44 8.51
CA ALA A 22 -22.00 -18.03 7.79
C ALA A 22 -21.61 -17.87 6.32
N ALA A 23 -22.05 -18.79 5.47
CA ALA A 23 -22.01 -18.64 4.02
C ALA A 23 -22.89 -17.44 3.65
N GLY A 24 -22.35 -16.23 3.79
CA GLY A 24 -22.97 -15.01 3.29
C GLY A 24 -22.97 -15.07 1.77
N ILE A 25 -24.12 -14.84 1.16
CA ILE A 25 -24.27 -14.44 -0.25
C ILE A 25 -23.13 -13.48 -0.56
N PRO A 26 -22.40 -13.55 -1.71
CA PRO A 26 -21.36 -12.60 -2.04
C PRO A 26 -21.98 -11.21 -2.16
N GLY A 27 -22.13 -10.54 -1.03
CA GLY A 27 -22.56 -9.16 -0.92
C GLY A 27 -21.51 -8.29 -1.58
N ARG A 28 -21.95 -7.38 -2.44
CA ARG A 28 -21.12 -6.32 -2.98
C ARG A 28 -20.40 -5.67 -1.79
N ALA A 29 -19.06 -5.63 -1.80
CA ALA A 29 -18.28 -5.04 -0.71
C ALA A 29 -18.83 -3.64 -0.43
N GLN A 30 -19.19 -3.37 0.83
CA GLN A 30 -19.75 -2.09 1.23
C GLN A 30 -18.61 -1.14 1.60
N GLU A 31 -18.73 0.11 1.19
CA GLU A 31 -17.76 1.15 1.54
C GLU A 31 -17.76 1.41 3.05
N ILE A 32 -16.57 1.43 3.65
CA ILE A 32 -16.35 1.79 5.04
C ILE A 32 -16.39 3.33 5.14
N THR A 33 -17.30 3.88 5.95
CA THR A 33 -17.46 5.34 6.15
C THR A 33 -16.91 5.82 7.48
N GLU A 34 -16.56 4.89 8.40
CA GLU A 34 -15.95 5.18 9.69
C GLU A 34 -14.98 4.07 10.07
N TYR A 35 -13.82 4.41 10.64
CA TYR A 35 -12.83 3.45 11.11
C TYR A 35 -12.20 3.94 12.42
N LYS A 36 -12.30 3.13 13.49
CA LYS A 36 -11.78 3.46 14.85
C LYS A 36 -12.19 4.84 15.35
N GLY A 37 -13.45 5.23 15.12
CA GLY A 37 -14.00 6.52 15.55
C GLY A 37 -13.67 7.70 14.61
N GLU A 38 -12.92 7.47 13.53
CA GLU A 38 -12.63 8.49 12.54
C GLU A 38 -13.59 8.40 11.36
N LYS A 39 -14.28 9.50 11.03
CA LYS A 39 -15.10 9.60 9.83
C LYS A 39 -14.21 9.65 8.59
N LEU A 40 -14.56 8.86 7.59
CA LEU A 40 -13.88 8.79 6.31
C LEU A 40 -14.67 9.54 5.24
N THR A 41 -13.97 10.17 4.33
CA THR A 41 -14.60 10.82 3.17
C THR A 41 -15.09 9.75 2.19
N PRO A 42 -16.39 9.69 1.86
CA PRO A 42 -16.91 8.73 0.89
C PRO A 42 -16.21 8.84 -0.46
N LEU A 43 -16.00 7.72 -1.13
CA LEU A 43 -15.26 7.63 -2.39
C LEU A 43 -15.76 8.61 -3.46
N LYS A 44 -17.08 8.82 -3.55
CA LYS A 44 -17.72 9.75 -4.48
C LYS A 44 -17.40 11.24 -4.19
N GLU A 45 -16.96 11.56 -2.97
CA GLU A 45 -16.64 12.92 -2.51
C GLU A 45 -15.13 13.19 -2.50
N GLN A 46 -14.31 12.16 -2.71
CA GLN A 46 -12.86 12.28 -2.73
C GLN A 46 -12.40 12.97 -4.02
N GLY A 47 -11.55 13.99 -3.90
CA GLY A 47 -10.88 14.61 -5.03
C GLY A 47 -10.05 13.59 -5.82
N ASN A 48 -9.93 13.80 -7.12
CA ASN A 48 -9.18 12.90 -8.00
C ASN A 48 -8.55 13.68 -9.17
N THR A 49 -7.22 13.63 -9.26
CA THR A 49 -6.44 14.27 -10.33
C THR A 49 -5.41 13.26 -10.85
N TYR A 50 -5.17 13.26 -12.15
CA TYR A 50 -4.15 12.42 -12.79
C TYR A 50 -3.69 13.05 -14.11
N ILE A 51 -2.55 12.61 -14.60
CA ILE A 51 -2.01 12.96 -15.91
C ILE A 51 -2.41 11.88 -16.92
N GLY A 52 -2.72 12.28 -18.13
CA GLY A 52 -3.07 11.36 -19.20
C GLY A 52 -4.44 10.70 -19.03
N LYS A 53 -4.53 9.41 -19.31
CA LYS A 53 -5.77 8.61 -19.19
C LYS A 53 -5.53 7.40 -18.27
N PRO A 54 -6.51 7.04 -17.42
CA PRO A 54 -6.43 5.82 -16.64
C PRO A 54 -6.15 4.60 -17.54
N PRO A 55 -5.09 3.82 -17.26
CA PRO A 55 -4.76 2.66 -18.07
C PRO A 55 -5.80 1.55 -17.87
N ARG A 56 -6.02 0.73 -18.89
CA ARG A 56 -6.74 -0.53 -18.72
C ARG A 56 -5.76 -1.61 -18.26
N VAL A 57 -6.04 -2.23 -17.12
CA VAL A 57 -5.16 -3.23 -16.52
C VAL A 57 -5.69 -4.64 -16.78
N ASP A 58 -4.89 -5.46 -17.46
CA ASP A 58 -5.11 -6.90 -17.55
C ASP A 58 -4.36 -7.60 -16.41
N LEU A 59 -5.06 -7.98 -15.35
CA LEU A 59 -4.47 -8.63 -14.17
C LEU A 59 -3.79 -9.97 -14.48
N ALA A 60 -4.16 -10.66 -15.56
CA ALA A 60 -3.51 -11.90 -15.95
C ALA A 60 -2.06 -11.66 -16.40
N ARG A 61 -1.83 -10.50 -17.03
CA ARG A 61 -0.53 -10.10 -17.56
C ARG A 61 0.23 -9.13 -16.64
N PHE A 62 -0.48 -8.42 -15.79
CA PHE A 62 0.12 -7.43 -14.90
C PHE A 62 1.18 -8.06 -13.98
N ARG A 63 2.32 -7.42 -13.87
CA ARG A 63 3.38 -7.75 -12.90
C ARG A 63 3.91 -6.48 -12.27
N LEU A 64 3.87 -6.43 -10.94
CA LEU A 64 4.60 -5.43 -10.17
C LEU A 64 6.08 -5.79 -10.20
N LYS A 65 6.91 -4.92 -10.77
CA LYS A 65 8.35 -5.10 -10.87
C LYS A 65 9.07 -4.36 -9.76
N ILE A 66 9.94 -5.06 -9.03
CA ILE A 66 10.82 -4.46 -8.02
C ILE A 66 12.26 -4.67 -8.48
N THR A 67 12.97 -3.57 -8.75
CA THR A 67 14.26 -3.57 -9.45
C THR A 67 15.25 -2.57 -8.86
N GLY A 68 16.38 -2.38 -9.53
CA GLY A 68 17.43 -1.42 -9.15
C GLY A 68 18.41 -1.99 -8.13
N LYS A 69 18.75 -1.23 -7.11
CA LYS A 69 19.66 -1.60 -6.03
C LYS A 69 19.01 -2.59 -5.04
N VAL A 70 18.77 -3.79 -5.52
CA VAL A 70 18.22 -4.93 -4.75
C VAL A 70 19.01 -6.20 -5.07
N ASN A 71 19.21 -7.07 -4.08
CA ASN A 71 19.88 -8.35 -4.29
C ASN A 71 18.94 -9.40 -4.91
N LYS A 72 17.64 -9.21 -4.78
CA LYS A 72 16.61 -10.12 -5.28
C LYS A 72 15.52 -9.34 -6.03
N PRO A 73 15.71 -9.05 -7.33
CA PRO A 73 14.66 -8.46 -8.15
C PRO A 73 13.40 -9.33 -8.15
N LEU A 74 12.22 -8.72 -8.15
CA LEU A 74 10.94 -9.41 -8.05
C LEU A 74 10.01 -9.00 -9.20
N GLU A 75 9.22 -9.98 -9.66
CA GLU A 75 8.06 -9.78 -10.52
C GLU A 75 6.86 -10.46 -9.87
N LEU A 76 5.96 -9.69 -9.29
CA LEU A 76 4.82 -10.17 -8.51
C LEU A 76 3.52 -9.98 -9.29
N SER A 77 2.71 -11.03 -9.38
CA SER A 77 1.34 -10.89 -9.86
C SER A 77 0.49 -10.11 -8.85
N TYR A 78 -0.68 -9.63 -9.27
CA TYR A 78 -1.64 -9.00 -8.34
C TYR A 78 -1.98 -9.92 -7.17
N LYS A 79 -2.17 -11.22 -7.43
CA LYS A 79 -2.46 -12.23 -6.40
C LYS A 79 -1.31 -12.40 -5.42
N ASP A 80 -0.05 -12.39 -5.90
CA ASP A 80 1.12 -12.52 -5.03
C ASP A 80 1.21 -11.34 -4.05
N VAL A 81 0.96 -10.12 -4.52
CA VAL A 81 0.94 -8.92 -3.66
C VAL A 81 -0.20 -8.96 -2.64
N LEU A 82 -1.39 -9.44 -3.02
CA LEU A 82 -2.50 -9.59 -2.08
C LEU A 82 -2.24 -10.66 -1.01
N ALA A 83 -1.38 -11.64 -1.27
CA ALA A 83 -0.99 -12.67 -0.31
C ALA A 83 0.07 -12.20 0.71
N LEU A 84 0.73 -11.05 0.47
CA LEU A 84 1.65 -10.45 1.43
C LEU A 84 0.88 -9.83 2.61
N PRO A 85 1.53 -9.61 3.76
CA PRO A 85 0.91 -8.91 4.88
C PRO A 85 0.36 -7.55 4.45
N GLN A 86 -0.94 -7.33 4.73
CA GLN A 86 -1.63 -6.08 4.41
C GLN A 86 -1.76 -5.24 5.67
N GLU A 87 -1.49 -3.95 5.55
CA GLU A 87 -1.70 -2.96 6.62
C GLU A 87 -2.80 -1.99 6.22
N SER A 88 -3.62 -1.60 7.20
CA SER A 88 -4.69 -0.61 7.02
C SER A 88 -4.42 0.61 7.89
N LYS A 89 -4.41 1.79 7.29
CA LYS A 89 -4.18 3.05 7.99
C LYS A 89 -5.09 4.15 7.46
N VAL A 90 -5.63 4.97 8.38
CA VAL A 90 -6.33 6.20 8.01
C VAL A 90 -5.28 7.27 7.71
N ILE A 91 -5.28 7.76 6.48
CA ILE A 91 -4.33 8.79 6.02
C ILE A 91 -5.11 9.85 5.24
N THR A 92 -4.78 11.12 5.48
CA THR A 92 -5.31 12.23 4.70
C THR A 92 -4.42 12.48 3.49
N LEU A 93 -4.99 12.36 2.29
CA LEU A 93 -4.37 12.87 1.08
C LEU A 93 -4.65 14.37 0.95
N GLN A 94 -3.62 15.18 0.74
CA GLN A 94 -3.72 16.61 0.51
C GLN A 94 -3.15 16.98 -0.86
N CYS A 95 -3.95 17.61 -1.68
CA CYS A 95 -3.52 18.11 -2.99
C CYS A 95 -2.99 19.54 -2.90
N VAL A 96 -2.05 19.87 -3.76
CA VAL A 96 -1.57 21.26 -3.93
C VAL A 96 -2.64 22.20 -4.49
N GLU A 97 -3.70 21.66 -5.10
CA GLU A 97 -4.87 22.38 -5.58
C GLU A 97 -5.83 22.84 -4.46
N GLY A 98 -5.49 22.55 -3.18
CA GLY A 98 -6.23 23.03 -2.02
C GLY A 98 -7.30 22.08 -1.49
N TRP A 99 -7.61 20.96 -2.16
CA TRP A 99 -8.52 19.95 -1.63
C TRP A 99 -7.79 18.84 -0.87
N SER A 100 -8.50 18.20 0.03
CA SER A 100 -8.00 17.05 0.77
C SER A 100 -9.14 16.10 1.12
N PHE A 101 -8.81 14.86 1.41
CA PHE A 101 -9.75 13.89 1.95
C PHE A 101 -9.07 12.87 2.85
N LYS A 102 -9.82 12.37 3.83
CA LYS A 102 -9.38 11.35 4.77
C LYS A 102 -9.96 10.01 4.35
N ALA A 103 -9.13 8.98 4.19
CA ALA A 103 -9.57 7.65 3.80
C ALA A 103 -8.80 6.54 4.54
N LEU A 104 -9.42 5.37 4.64
CA LEU A 104 -8.77 4.14 5.07
C LEU A 104 -8.08 3.51 3.87
N TRP A 105 -6.76 3.50 3.89
CA TRP A 105 -5.94 2.87 2.86
C TRP A 105 -5.46 1.51 3.34
N THR A 106 -5.58 0.50 2.48
CA THR A 106 -5.11 -0.85 2.77
C THR A 106 -4.16 -1.32 1.67
N GLY A 107 -3.03 -1.87 2.06
CA GLY A 107 -2.02 -2.35 1.12
C GLY A 107 -0.77 -2.89 1.81
N VAL A 108 0.24 -3.23 1.02
CA VAL A 108 1.53 -3.71 1.51
C VAL A 108 2.43 -2.52 1.85
N ARG A 109 3.16 -2.59 2.96
CA ARG A 109 4.16 -1.57 3.28
C ARG A 109 5.30 -1.63 2.26
N ILE A 110 5.71 -0.47 1.75
CA ILE A 110 6.85 -0.39 0.83
C ILE A 110 8.14 -0.90 1.52
N ALA A 111 8.29 -0.69 2.84
CA ALA A 111 9.41 -1.21 3.60
C ALA A 111 9.49 -2.75 3.59
N ASP A 112 8.34 -3.44 3.60
CA ASP A 112 8.29 -4.91 3.54
C ASP A 112 8.65 -5.42 2.14
N LEU A 113 8.24 -4.70 1.09
CA LEU A 113 8.69 -4.98 -0.28
C LEU A 113 10.20 -4.76 -0.44
N ALA A 114 10.76 -3.72 0.20
CA ALA A 114 12.21 -3.47 0.23
C ALA A 114 12.96 -4.64 0.92
N ALA A 115 12.45 -5.14 2.04
CA ALA A 115 13.01 -6.28 2.74
C ALA A 115 12.91 -7.57 1.91
N LEU A 116 11.76 -7.82 1.27
CA LEU A 116 11.54 -9.00 0.41
C LEU A 116 12.48 -9.02 -0.80
N ALA A 117 12.72 -7.84 -1.41
CA ALA A 117 13.64 -7.66 -2.52
C ALA A 117 15.11 -7.57 -2.07
N GLN A 118 15.37 -7.57 -0.76
CA GLN A 118 16.70 -7.38 -0.19
C GLN A 118 17.38 -6.10 -0.72
N ALA A 119 16.72 -4.95 -0.47
CA ALA A 119 17.26 -3.66 -0.88
C ALA A 119 18.70 -3.49 -0.36
N ALA A 120 19.60 -3.10 -1.27
CA ALA A 120 21.01 -2.98 -0.98
C ALA A 120 21.28 -1.79 -0.01
N PRO A 121 22.32 -1.87 0.84
CA PRO A 121 22.62 -0.83 1.82
C PRO A 121 22.85 0.56 1.21
N GLU A 122 23.33 0.63 -0.02
CA GLU A 122 23.56 1.87 -0.76
C GLU A 122 22.30 2.49 -1.36
N ALA A 123 21.14 1.78 -1.36
CA ALA A 123 19.90 2.34 -1.82
C ALA A 123 19.43 3.50 -0.93
N LYS A 124 19.14 4.64 -1.53
CA LYS A 124 18.73 5.88 -0.83
C LYS A 124 17.34 6.36 -1.26
N THR A 125 16.98 6.08 -2.49
CA THR A 125 15.76 6.57 -3.14
C THR A 125 14.93 5.42 -3.67
N VAL A 126 13.61 5.50 -3.50
CA VAL A 126 12.65 4.56 -4.08
C VAL A 126 11.83 5.29 -5.11
N ILE A 127 11.94 4.88 -6.37
CA ILE A 127 11.28 5.48 -7.51
C ILE A 127 10.05 4.65 -7.87
N PHE A 128 8.92 5.29 -8.00
CA PHE A 128 7.65 4.68 -8.41
C PHE A 128 7.33 5.11 -9.83
N THR A 129 7.00 4.15 -10.69
CA THR A 129 6.64 4.39 -12.09
C THR A 129 5.26 3.81 -12.37
N GLU A 130 4.39 4.60 -12.98
CA GLU A 130 3.09 4.13 -13.45
C GLU A 130 3.20 3.21 -14.70
N ILE A 131 2.12 2.50 -15.01
CA ILE A 131 2.06 1.51 -16.10
C ILE A 131 2.51 2.06 -17.45
N ASN A 132 2.14 3.30 -17.82
CA ASN A 132 2.53 3.90 -19.09
C ASN A 132 3.94 4.53 -19.06
N GLY A 133 4.56 4.62 -17.86
CA GLY A 133 5.87 5.25 -17.68
C GLY A 133 5.88 6.78 -17.76
N GLU A 134 4.75 7.42 -18.00
CA GLU A 134 4.64 8.88 -18.15
C GLU A 134 4.76 9.61 -16.81
N TYR A 135 4.17 9.02 -15.75
CA TYR A 135 4.21 9.58 -14.42
C TYR A 135 5.15 8.82 -13.50
N THR A 136 6.08 9.55 -12.92
CA THR A 136 7.02 9.02 -11.92
C THR A 136 7.12 9.99 -10.75
N SER A 137 7.40 9.47 -9.57
CA SER A 137 7.88 10.24 -8.42
C SER A 137 8.74 9.35 -7.53
N ALA A 138 9.37 9.92 -6.51
CA ALA A 138 10.24 9.17 -5.63
C ALA A 138 10.12 9.63 -4.18
N LEU A 139 10.48 8.73 -3.27
CA LEU A 139 10.59 9.00 -1.84
C LEU A 139 11.96 8.52 -1.33
N PRO A 140 12.55 9.20 -0.34
CA PRO A 140 13.74 8.71 0.35
C PRO A 140 13.44 7.36 1.03
N LEU A 141 14.37 6.41 0.93
CA LEU A 141 14.18 5.08 1.55
C LEU A 141 14.11 5.16 3.08
N ASP A 142 14.85 6.06 3.70
CA ASP A 142 14.81 6.25 5.16
C ASP A 142 13.44 6.77 5.60
N TYR A 143 12.87 7.73 4.85
CA TYR A 143 11.50 8.19 5.10
C TYR A 143 10.48 7.03 5.00
N ILE A 144 10.63 6.13 4.03
CA ILE A 144 9.78 4.94 3.87
C ILE A 144 9.92 3.99 5.07
N LYS A 145 11.12 3.86 5.64
CA LYS A 145 11.36 3.02 6.83
C LYS A 145 10.78 3.63 8.11
N GLU A 146 10.81 4.96 8.24
CA GLU A 146 10.28 5.68 9.40
C GLU A 146 8.76 5.80 9.41
N LYS A 147 8.15 5.83 8.23
CA LYS A 147 6.70 6.04 8.06
C LYS A 147 6.00 4.79 7.51
N THR A 148 4.70 4.72 7.75
CA THR A 148 3.86 3.69 7.13
C THR A 148 3.48 4.12 5.71
N ILE A 149 4.41 3.91 4.76
CA ILE A 149 4.15 4.18 3.34
C ILE A 149 3.61 2.91 2.70
N LEU A 150 2.40 2.98 2.14
CA LEU A 150 1.71 1.82 1.58
C LEU A 150 1.75 1.82 0.05
N LEU A 151 1.89 0.64 -0.52
CA LEU A 151 1.43 0.33 -1.86
C LEU A 151 -0.02 -0.15 -1.72
N ALA A 152 -0.95 0.80 -1.72
CA ALA A 152 -2.35 0.52 -1.46
C ALA A 152 -3.03 -0.16 -2.66
N ASN A 153 -3.86 -1.15 -2.37
CA ASN A 153 -4.74 -1.83 -3.31
C ASN A 153 -6.23 -1.61 -3.00
N GLN A 154 -6.53 -1.02 -1.82
CA GLN A 154 -7.89 -0.68 -1.41
C GLN A 154 -7.97 0.72 -0.81
N VAL A 155 -9.16 1.31 -0.91
CA VAL A 155 -9.57 2.55 -0.25
C VAL A 155 -10.96 2.35 0.36
N ASN A 156 -11.13 2.72 1.63
CA ASN A 156 -12.39 2.54 2.39
C ASN A 156 -12.96 1.12 2.29
N GLY A 157 -12.09 0.08 2.29
CA GLY A 157 -12.50 -1.32 2.20
C GLY A 157 -12.89 -1.81 0.80
N LEU A 158 -12.85 -0.93 -0.21
CA LEU A 158 -13.09 -1.27 -1.60
C LEU A 158 -11.78 -1.37 -2.38
N ALA A 159 -11.69 -2.28 -3.35
CA ALA A 159 -10.60 -2.26 -4.32
C ALA A 159 -10.50 -0.88 -4.97
N LEU A 160 -9.28 -0.40 -5.23
CA LEU A 160 -9.10 0.88 -5.90
C LEU A 160 -9.89 0.93 -7.21
N PRO A 161 -10.69 1.97 -7.47
CA PRO A 161 -11.28 2.18 -8.79
C PRO A 161 -10.21 2.37 -9.85
N GLN A 162 -10.54 2.05 -11.09
CA GLN A 162 -9.60 2.14 -12.20
C GLN A 162 -9.04 3.55 -12.40
N ASP A 163 -9.87 4.57 -12.27
CA ASP A 163 -9.48 5.98 -12.38
C ASP A 163 -8.76 6.51 -11.13
N ARG A 164 -8.67 5.70 -10.05
CA ARG A 164 -8.04 6.05 -8.77
C ARG A 164 -6.81 5.22 -8.44
N GLY A 165 -6.17 4.65 -9.46
CA GLY A 165 -4.88 4.01 -9.28
C GLY A 165 -4.89 2.48 -9.23
N PHE A 166 -6.01 1.80 -9.57
CA PHE A 166 -6.00 0.33 -9.68
C PHE A 166 -4.89 -0.16 -10.63
N PRO A 167 -4.07 -1.16 -10.28
CA PRO A 167 -4.18 -2.02 -9.11
C PRO A 167 -3.52 -1.45 -7.85
N TYR A 168 -2.59 -0.49 -7.97
CA TYR A 168 -1.84 0.05 -6.84
C TYR A 168 -1.64 1.56 -6.91
N GLN A 169 -1.76 2.19 -5.74
CA GLN A 169 -1.38 3.59 -5.52
C GLN A 169 -0.43 3.70 -4.34
N VAL A 170 0.59 4.55 -4.46
CA VAL A 170 1.43 4.92 -3.31
C VAL A 170 0.62 5.80 -2.37
N CYS A 171 0.63 5.48 -1.07
CA CYS A 171 0.12 6.33 0.00
C CYS A 171 1.29 6.91 0.77
N ALA A 172 1.66 8.15 0.45
CA ALA A 172 2.80 8.85 1.03
C ALA A 172 2.34 9.81 2.13
N GLU A 173 2.13 9.31 3.34
CA GLU A 173 1.73 10.10 4.50
C GLU A 173 2.61 11.34 4.66
N ASP A 174 2.05 12.48 5.10
CA ASP A 174 2.74 13.77 5.26
C ASP A 174 3.34 14.38 3.96
N LYS A 175 3.02 13.83 2.78
CA LYS A 175 3.44 14.37 1.49
C LYS A 175 2.25 14.80 0.63
N PHE A 176 2.42 15.87 -0.13
CA PHE A 176 1.41 16.30 -1.11
C PHE A 176 1.12 15.22 -2.16
N GLY A 177 -0.11 15.24 -2.68
CA GLY A 177 -0.68 14.22 -3.56
C GLY A 177 0.14 13.88 -4.82
N TYR A 178 1.01 14.76 -5.29
CA TYR A 178 1.87 14.44 -6.43
C TYR A 178 2.97 13.41 -6.11
N LYS A 179 3.22 13.09 -4.83
CA LYS A 179 4.05 11.93 -4.43
C LYS A 179 3.28 10.61 -4.43
N TRP A 180 1.97 10.65 -4.54
CA TRP A 180 1.09 9.49 -4.44
C TRP A 180 0.85 8.89 -5.83
N VAL A 181 1.89 8.28 -6.40
CA VAL A 181 1.85 7.69 -7.75
C VAL A 181 0.74 6.67 -7.86
N LYS A 182 -0.13 6.80 -8.87
CA LYS A 182 -1.21 5.88 -9.22
C LYS A 182 -0.75 4.87 -10.25
N TRP A 183 -1.47 3.75 -10.36
CA TRP A 183 -1.21 2.70 -11.36
C TRP A 183 0.22 2.18 -11.33
N VAL A 184 0.79 2.00 -10.15
CA VAL A 184 2.19 1.61 -9.98
C VAL A 184 2.44 0.24 -10.59
N GLU A 185 3.35 0.18 -11.57
CA GLU A 185 3.86 -1.07 -12.15
C GLU A 185 5.29 -1.38 -11.74
N LYS A 186 6.10 -0.34 -11.49
CA LYS A 186 7.51 -0.53 -11.12
C LYS A 186 7.88 0.26 -9.88
N ILE A 187 8.64 -0.41 -9.01
CA ILE A 187 9.33 0.17 -7.84
C ILE A 187 10.82 -0.08 -8.06
N GLU A 188 11.61 1.00 -8.15
CA GLU A 188 13.05 0.91 -8.39
C GLU A 188 13.83 1.52 -7.24
N PHE A 189 14.74 0.76 -6.67
CA PHE A 189 15.65 1.22 -5.63
C PHE A 189 16.90 1.81 -6.27
N SER A 190 17.31 3.02 -5.85
CA SER A 190 18.42 3.77 -6.44
C SER A 190 19.36 4.33 -5.35
N ASP A 191 20.64 4.40 -5.67
CA ASP A 191 21.66 5.10 -4.89
C ASP A 191 21.79 6.59 -5.26
N LYS A 192 20.98 7.06 -6.23
CA LYS A 192 20.99 8.43 -6.74
C LYS A 192 19.72 9.16 -6.36
N ASP A 193 19.81 10.48 -6.26
CA ASP A 193 18.65 11.35 -6.17
C ASP A 193 17.81 11.27 -7.44
N TYR A 194 16.51 11.48 -7.29
CA TYR A 194 15.58 11.42 -8.40
C TYR A 194 14.56 12.54 -8.32
N GLN A 195 14.23 13.09 -9.48
CA GLN A 195 13.12 14.03 -9.66
C GLN A 195 12.11 13.40 -10.62
N GLY A 196 10.86 13.31 -10.18
CA GLY A 196 9.78 12.77 -10.98
C GLY A 196 9.13 13.79 -11.90
N TYR A 197 7.89 13.51 -12.28
CA TYR A 197 7.17 14.32 -13.27
C TYR A 197 6.98 15.79 -12.85
N TRP A 198 6.47 16.04 -11.65
CA TRP A 198 6.21 17.41 -11.16
C TRP A 198 7.47 18.07 -10.60
N GLU A 199 8.34 17.29 -9.98
CA GLU A 199 9.60 17.81 -9.44
C GLU A 199 10.49 18.43 -10.55
N LYS A 200 10.56 17.80 -11.72
CA LYS A 200 11.23 18.36 -12.91
C LYS A 200 10.56 19.63 -13.44
N ARG A 201 9.34 19.92 -13.01
CA ARG A 201 8.56 21.11 -13.38
C ARG A 201 8.54 22.17 -12.26
N GLY A 202 9.47 22.07 -11.29
CA GLY A 202 9.67 23.06 -10.23
C GLY A 202 8.92 22.81 -8.94
N TYR A 203 8.22 21.66 -8.80
CA TYR A 203 7.63 21.29 -7.53
C TYR A 203 8.71 20.81 -6.54
N SER A 204 8.46 21.01 -5.23
CA SER A 204 9.40 20.58 -4.20
C SER A 204 9.66 19.08 -4.25
N ASN A 205 10.93 18.70 -4.20
CA ASN A 205 11.29 17.26 -4.14
C ASN A 205 10.91 16.62 -2.79
N SER A 206 10.90 17.39 -1.69
CA SER A 206 10.46 16.90 -0.39
C SER A 206 8.94 16.74 -0.30
N ALA A 207 8.19 17.63 -0.92
CA ALA A 207 6.72 17.64 -0.92
C ALA A 207 6.07 17.66 0.48
N ASP A 208 6.78 18.12 1.50
CA ASP A 208 6.31 18.08 2.88
C ASP A 208 5.09 18.96 3.10
N ILE A 209 4.06 18.37 3.73
CA ILE A 209 2.92 19.11 4.25
C ILE A 209 3.35 19.73 5.56
N LYS A 210 3.41 21.07 5.62
CA LYS A 210 3.70 21.78 6.88
C LYS A 210 2.57 21.52 7.87
N LYS A 211 2.87 20.88 8.97
CA LYS A 211 1.93 20.79 10.11
C LYS A 211 1.76 22.23 10.66
N LYS A 212 0.52 22.70 10.66
CA LYS A 212 0.16 23.97 11.31
C LYS A 212 0.22 23.81 12.82
#